data_36bdfc878eb127de66c44e43fc366bca
#
_entry.id   36bdfc878eb127de66c44e43fc366bca
#
_cell.length_a   1.000
_cell.length_b   1.000
_cell.length_c   1.000
_cell.angle_alpha   90.00
_cell.angle_beta   90.00
_cell.angle_gamma   90.00
#
_symmetry.space_group_name_H-M   'P 1'
#
loop_
_entity.id
_entity.type
_entity.pdbx_description
1 polymer ?
#
loop_
_entity_poly.entity_id
_entity_poly.type
_entity_poly.pdbx_seq_one_letter_code
_entity_poly.pdbx_strand_id
1 'polypeptide(L)'
;MKNHLNTPWDLQPLGRRVLNGACVLGLLLAVCGCAGERAPESSFVLLDGSTVSTKQLQGKVTLVNFWATSCTTCVAEMPELVATHNKYKDRGYVTLAVAMSYDPPSYVVNFAQSRQLPFAVAIDNTGAVAREWGDIKLTPTTFVVNKQGEIVKRFVGTPDFAELHKLIEKLLAET
;
A
#
# COMPACT_ATOMS: atom_id res chain seq x y z
N MET A 1 -32.45 92.78 15.97
CA MET A 1 -31.31 93.73 15.71
C MET A 1 -30.10 92.93 15.43
N LYS A 2 -29.62 93.06 14.15
CA LYS A 2 -28.20 93.05 13.72
C LYS A 2 -27.36 91.81 14.06
N ASN A 3 -27.07 91.02 13.05
CA ASN A 3 -25.94 91.13 12.09
C ASN A 3 -24.69 90.41 12.54
N HIS A 4 -24.12 89.54 11.84
CA HIS A 4 -23.07 89.42 10.80
C HIS A 4 -22.40 88.08 10.95
N LEU A 5 -22.45 87.22 9.92
CA LEU A 5 -21.48 87.03 8.82
C LEU A 5 -20.04 86.77 9.27
N ASN A 6 -19.54 85.62 9.07
CA ASN A 6 -18.59 85.34 8.00
C ASN A 6 -17.93 83.95 8.22
N THR A 7 -17.99 83.22 7.20
CA THR A 7 -17.09 82.09 6.91
C THR A 7 -15.65 82.58 6.65
N PRO A 8 -14.62 81.79 6.75
CA PRO A 8 -14.23 81.07 5.54
C PRO A 8 -13.71 79.66 5.77
N TRP A 9 -13.85 78.97 4.74
CA TRP A 9 -13.38 77.65 4.40
C TRP A 9 -11.88 77.53 4.52
N ASP A 10 -11.39 76.63 5.36
CA ASP A 10 -10.01 76.15 5.27
C ASP A 10 -10.00 74.71 4.77
N LEU A 11 -9.65 74.62 3.51
CA LEU A 11 -9.36 73.36 2.82
C LEU A 11 -8.00 72.85 3.25
N GLN A 12 -7.96 71.90 4.15
CA GLN A 12 -6.74 71.14 4.37
C GLN A 12 -6.62 69.96 3.42
N PRO A 13 -5.46 69.76 2.78
CA PRO A 13 -5.29 68.66 1.83
C PRO A 13 -5.16 67.34 2.57
N LEU A 14 -6.02 66.41 2.17
CA LEU A 14 -5.98 64.99 2.53
C LEU A 14 -4.67 64.36 2.08
N GLY A 15 -3.79 64.18 3.05
CA GLY A 15 -2.59 63.37 2.86
C GLY A 15 -2.94 61.94 2.43
N ARG A 16 -2.59 61.64 1.21
CA ARG A 16 -2.65 60.29 0.63
C ARG A 16 -1.68 59.38 1.37
N ARG A 17 -2.15 58.70 2.41
CA ARG A 17 -1.44 57.54 2.93
C ARG A 17 -1.73 56.36 2.04
N VAL A 18 -0.79 56.09 1.14
CA VAL A 18 -0.74 54.85 0.37
C VAL A 18 -0.34 53.75 1.35
N LEU A 19 -1.32 52.99 1.83
CA LEU A 19 -1.08 51.72 2.49
C LEU A 19 -0.69 50.73 1.42
N ASN A 20 0.61 50.46 1.29
CA ASN A 20 1.12 49.29 0.58
C ASN A 20 0.74 48.05 1.39
N GLY A 21 -0.47 47.57 1.18
CA GLY A 21 -0.91 46.24 1.59
C GLY A 21 -0.30 45.21 0.64
N ALA A 22 0.91 44.76 0.95
CA ALA A 22 1.45 43.56 0.29
C ALA A 22 0.59 42.35 0.70
N CYS A 23 -0.42 42.01 -0.08
CA CYS A 23 -1.09 40.72 -0.02
C CYS A 23 -0.06 39.65 -0.42
N VAL A 24 0.63 39.09 0.58
CA VAL A 24 1.35 37.82 0.42
C VAL A 24 0.31 36.73 0.31
N LEU A 25 -0.15 36.52 -0.90
CA LEU A 25 -1.01 35.37 -1.26
C LEU A 25 -0.12 34.14 -1.19
N GLY A 26 -0.04 33.52 -0.01
CA GLY A 26 0.65 32.24 0.20
C GLY A 26 -0.01 31.17 -0.65
N LEU A 27 0.61 30.85 -1.78
CA LEU A 27 0.24 29.74 -2.66
C LEU A 27 0.58 28.45 -1.91
N LEU A 28 -0.37 27.93 -1.12
CA LEU A 28 -0.34 26.56 -0.59
C LEU A 28 -0.44 25.62 -1.80
N LEU A 29 0.71 25.21 -2.32
CA LEU A 29 0.83 24.08 -3.21
C LEU A 29 0.41 22.83 -2.43
N ALA A 30 -0.89 22.48 -2.50
CA ALA A 30 -1.37 21.17 -2.11
C ALA A 30 -0.68 20.16 -3.04
N VAL A 31 0.40 19.55 -2.56
CA VAL A 31 0.99 18.39 -3.20
C VAL A 31 -0.03 17.26 -3.03
N CYS A 32 -0.94 17.13 -4.01
CA CYS A 32 -1.79 15.96 -4.16
C CYS A 32 -0.84 14.81 -4.59
N GLY A 33 -0.12 14.23 -3.61
CA GLY A 33 0.54 12.97 -3.81
C GLY A 33 -0.56 11.95 -4.11
N CYS A 34 -0.46 11.25 -5.23
CA CYS A 34 -1.25 10.05 -5.48
C CYS A 34 -0.85 9.04 -4.39
N ALA A 35 -1.55 9.08 -3.25
CA ALA A 35 -1.44 8.04 -2.24
C ALA A 35 -1.92 6.75 -2.91
N GLY A 36 -1.07 5.74 -2.98
CA GLY A 36 -1.45 4.41 -3.41
C GLY A 36 -2.58 3.86 -2.53
N GLU A 37 -3.33 2.89 -3.03
CA GLU A 37 -4.35 2.21 -2.23
C GLU A 37 -3.70 1.52 -1.04
N ARG A 38 -4.12 1.84 0.19
CA ARG A 38 -3.59 1.16 1.37
C ARG A 38 -4.01 -0.30 1.39
N ALA A 39 -3.05 -1.17 1.72
CA ALA A 39 -3.37 -2.55 2.02
C ALA A 39 -4.36 -2.62 3.20
N PRO A 40 -5.42 -3.43 3.10
CA PRO A 40 -6.42 -3.55 4.17
C PRO A 40 -5.76 -4.04 5.47
N GLU A 41 -6.32 -3.61 6.60
CA GLU A 41 -5.93 -4.15 7.91
C GLU A 41 -6.47 -5.58 8.02
N SER A 42 -5.57 -6.54 7.86
CA SER A 42 -5.89 -7.96 7.89
C SER A 42 -5.02 -8.70 8.90
N SER A 43 -5.55 -9.83 9.35
CA SER A 43 -4.88 -10.74 10.27
C SER A 43 -4.73 -12.10 9.58
N PHE A 44 -3.51 -12.54 9.38
CA PHE A 44 -3.16 -13.79 8.68
C PHE A 44 -2.81 -14.87 9.70
N VAL A 45 -3.57 -15.95 9.73
CA VAL A 45 -3.30 -17.12 10.59
C VAL A 45 -2.33 -18.04 9.86
N LEU A 46 -1.12 -18.19 10.41
CA LEU A 46 -0.07 -19.01 9.83
C LEU A 46 -0.24 -20.49 10.15
N LEU A 47 0.51 -21.36 9.46
CA LEU A 47 0.44 -22.81 9.64
C LEU A 47 0.85 -23.29 11.03
N ASP A 48 1.65 -22.54 11.76
CA ASP A 48 2.04 -22.82 13.14
C ASP A 48 1.03 -22.30 14.19
N GLY A 49 -0.08 -21.72 13.73
CA GLY A 49 -1.11 -21.12 14.56
C GLY A 49 -0.83 -19.69 15.04
N SER A 50 0.35 -19.16 14.76
CA SER A 50 0.66 -17.75 15.01
C SER A 50 -0.09 -16.83 14.05
N THR A 51 -0.12 -15.53 14.36
CA THR A 51 -0.82 -14.55 13.56
C THR A 51 0.11 -13.41 13.17
N VAL A 52 0.06 -13.01 11.91
CA VAL A 52 0.74 -11.81 11.38
C VAL A 52 -0.30 -10.82 10.89
N SER A 53 -0.18 -9.56 11.26
CA SER A 53 -1.07 -8.49 10.78
C SER A 53 -0.39 -7.67 9.68
N THR A 54 -1.19 -7.04 8.82
CA THR A 54 -0.70 -6.08 7.82
C THR A 54 0.16 -4.98 8.46
N LYS A 55 -0.19 -4.53 9.67
CA LYS A 55 0.57 -3.53 10.41
C LYS A 55 2.00 -3.99 10.75
N GLN A 56 2.19 -5.27 11.09
CA GLN A 56 3.52 -5.83 11.40
C GLN A 56 4.41 -5.97 10.16
N LEU A 57 3.83 -5.88 8.96
CA LEU A 57 4.56 -5.93 7.70
C LEU A 57 5.03 -4.54 7.23
N GLN A 58 4.58 -3.44 7.87
CA GLN A 58 5.05 -2.10 7.55
C GLN A 58 6.56 -1.97 7.71
N GLY A 59 7.17 -1.14 6.89
CA GLY A 59 8.63 -1.00 6.78
C GLY A 59 9.30 -2.05 5.89
N LYS A 60 8.52 -3.02 5.38
CA LYS A 60 9.02 -4.07 4.47
C LYS A 60 8.30 -4.00 3.13
N VAL A 61 9.00 -4.34 2.06
CA VAL A 61 8.35 -4.64 0.78
C VAL A 61 7.74 -6.02 0.90
N THR A 62 6.41 -6.11 0.75
CA THR A 62 5.68 -7.36 0.98
C THR A 62 5.00 -7.84 -0.29
N LEU A 63 5.19 -9.11 -0.61
CA LEU A 63 4.42 -9.80 -1.63
C LEU A 63 3.37 -10.68 -0.94
N VAL A 64 2.09 -10.41 -1.20
CA VAL A 64 0.97 -11.21 -0.71
C VAL A 64 0.37 -11.97 -1.90
N ASN A 65 0.48 -13.30 -1.87
CA ASN A 65 0.04 -14.19 -2.95
C ASN A 65 -1.13 -15.04 -2.48
N PHE A 66 -2.29 -14.88 -3.12
CA PHE A 66 -3.47 -15.72 -2.90
C PHE A 66 -3.43 -16.92 -3.84
N TRP A 67 -3.47 -18.12 -3.26
CA TRP A 67 -3.24 -19.37 -3.99
C TRP A 67 -4.08 -20.54 -3.47
N ALA A 68 -4.02 -21.68 -4.14
CA ALA A 68 -4.58 -22.95 -3.68
C ALA A 68 -3.76 -24.13 -4.21
N THR A 69 -3.76 -25.24 -3.47
CA THR A 69 -3.08 -26.48 -3.88
C THR A 69 -3.72 -27.12 -5.12
N SER A 70 -5.01 -26.88 -5.32
CA SER A 70 -5.77 -27.30 -6.50
C SER A 70 -5.59 -26.41 -7.73
N CYS A 71 -4.91 -25.28 -7.58
CA CYS A 71 -4.65 -24.34 -8.67
C CYS A 71 -3.33 -24.70 -9.37
N THR A 72 -3.39 -25.31 -10.55
CA THR A 72 -2.22 -25.76 -11.32
C THR A 72 -1.22 -24.62 -11.58
N THR A 73 -1.72 -23.45 -11.96
CA THR A 73 -0.88 -22.25 -12.22
C THR A 73 -0.19 -21.77 -10.95
N CYS A 74 -0.90 -21.81 -9.80
CA CYS A 74 -0.32 -21.42 -8.51
C CYS A 74 0.85 -22.37 -8.13
N VAL A 75 0.64 -23.68 -8.31
CA VAL A 75 1.67 -24.69 -8.03
C VAL A 75 2.87 -24.52 -8.97
N ALA A 76 2.63 -24.18 -10.23
CA ALA A 76 3.69 -23.99 -11.22
C ALA A 76 4.54 -22.75 -10.96
N GLU A 77 3.98 -21.66 -10.38
CA GLU A 77 4.74 -20.45 -10.07
C GLU A 77 5.51 -20.51 -8.73
N MET A 78 5.18 -21.48 -7.87
CA MET A 78 5.76 -21.56 -6.52
C MET A 78 7.30 -21.59 -6.48
N PRO A 79 8.02 -22.30 -7.39
CA PRO A 79 9.47 -22.25 -7.45
C PRO A 79 10.03 -20.84 -7.68
N GLU A 80 9.36 -20.02 -8.52
CA GLU A 80 9.76 -18.63 -8.78
C GLU A 80 9.51 -17.73 -7.56
N LEU A 81 8.43 -17.97 -6.80
CA LEU A 81 8.17 -17.29 -5.53
C LEU A 81 9.26 -17.64 -4.49
N VAL A 82 9.69 -18.91 -4.44
CA VAL A 82 10.79 -19.37 -3.58
C VAL A 82 12.10 -18.67 -3.97
N ALA A 83 12.42 -18.63 -5.26
CA ALA A 83 13.62 -17.97 -5.77
C ALA A 83 13.60 -16.46 -5.45
N THR A 84 12.46 -15.81 -5.64
CA THR A 84 12.23 -14.39 -5.31
C THR A 84 12.43 -14.14 -3.82
N HIS A 85 11.81 -14.95 -2.97
CA HIS A 85 11.96 -14.84 -1.53
C HIS A 85 13.43 -14.96 -1.10
N ASN A 86 14.13 -16.00 -1.56
CA ASN A 86 15.54 -16.24 -1.21
C ASN A 86 16.46 -15.11 -1.68
N LYS A 87 16.14 -14.50 -2.83
CA LYS A 87 16.91 -13.37 -3.37
C LYS A 87 16.80 -12.10 -2.51
N TYR A 88 15.63 -11.85 -1.90
CA TYR A 88 15.34 -10.54 -1.30
C TYR A 88 15.10 -10.55 0.22
N LYS A 89 14.91 -11.70 0.86
CA LYS A 89 14.54 -11.83 2.29
C LYS A 89 15.43 -11.04 3.25
N ASP A 90 16.72 -10.96 2.95
CA ASP A 90 17.70 -10.28 3.81
C ASP A 90 17.81 -8.77 3.52
N ARG A 91 16.97 -8.25 2.61
CA ARG A 91 16.95 -6.86 2.16
C ARG A 91 15.68 -6.09 2.58
N GLY A 92 14.93 -6.61 3.55
CA GLY A 92 13.66 -5.98 3.99
C GLY A 92 12.45 -6.36 3.13
N TYR A 93 12.49 -7.57 2.54
CA TYR A 93 11.40 -8.15 1.74
C TYR A 93 10.75 -9.32 2.46
N VAL A 94 9.44 -9.47 2.30
CA VAL A 94 8.64 -10.58 2.83
C VAL A 94 7.74 -11.16 1.75
N THR A 95 7.66 -12.49 1.70
CA THR A 95 6.61 -13.22 0.97
C THR A 95 5.62 -13.79 1.98
N LEU A 96 4.33 -13.58 1.73
CA LEU A 96 3.23 -14.17 2.48
C LEU A 96 2.28 -14.86 1.49
N ALA A 97 2.22 -16.18 1.52
CA ALA A 97 1.32 -16.98 0.70
C ALA A 97 0.03 -17.28 1.47
N VAL A 98 -1.12 -16.83 0.97
CA VAL A 98 -2.43 -16.97 1.61
C VAL A 98 -3.23 -18.03 0.86
N ALA A 99 -3.41 -19.20 1.47
CA ALA A 99 -4.25 -20.25 0.90
C ALA A 99 -5.73 -19.89 1.02
N MET A 100 -6.45 -20.06 -0.07
CA MET A 100 -7.88 -19.73 -0.17
C MET A 100 -8.76 -20.64 0.72
N SER A 101 -9.89 -20.13 1.17
CA SER A 101 -10.80 -20.82 2.10
C SER A 101 -11.37 -22.16 1.59
N TYR A 102 -11.38 -22.38 0.28
CA TYR A 102 -11.84 -23.62 -0.32
C TYR A 102 -10.73 -24.70 -0.39
N ASP A 103 -9.48 -24.36 -0.03
CA ASP A 103 -8.35 -25.29 -0.06
C ASP A 103 -8.27 -26.02 1.29
N PRO A 104 -8.35 -27.37 1.33
CA PRO A 104 -8.30 -28.09 2.61
C PRO A 104 -7.00 -27.81 3.37
N PRO A 105 -7.08 -27.43 4.66
CA PRO A 105 -5.88 -27.10 5.45
C PRO A 105 -4.80 -28.17 5.45
N SER A 106 -5.19 -29.45 5.47
CA SER A 106 -4.22 -30.55 5.42
C SER A 106 -3.42 -30.59 4.10
N TYR A 107 -4.03 -30.19 2.99
CA TYR A 107 -3.34 -30.13 1.69
C TYR A 107 -2.34 -28.98 1.66
N VAL A 108 -2.72 -27.83 2.22
CA VAL A 108 -1.83 -26.65 2.34
C VAL A 108 -0.62 -26.99 3.21
N VAL A 109 -0.85 -27.60 4.38
CA VAL A 109 0.24 -28.01 5.29
C VAL A 109 1.18 -29.02 4.60
N ASN A 110 0.63 -30.08 3.99
CA ASN A 110 1.43 -31.09 3.30
C ASN A 110 2.22 -30.48 2.14
N PHE A 111 1.63 -29.58 1.37
CA PHE A 111 2.30 -28.89 0.27
C PHE A 111 3.47 -28.05 0.80
N ALA A 112 3.21 -27.19 1.79
CA ALA A 112 4.23 -26.31 2.34
C ALA A 112 5.41 -27.09 2.93
N GLN A 113 5.16 -28.19 3.65
CA GLN A 113 6.18 -29.05 4.24
C GLN A 113 6.96 -29.84 3.18
N SER A 114 6.25 -30.50 2.25
CA SER A 114 6.92 -31.33 1.22
C SER A 114 7.75 -30.49 0.24
N ARG A 115 7.37 -29.24 0.01
CA ARG A 115 8.11 -28.27 -0.84
C ARG A 115 9.08 -27.41 -0.05
N GLN A 116 9.11 -27.55 1.28
CA GLN A 116 9.99 -26.77 2.17
C GLN A 116 9.91 -25.27 1.88
N LEU A 117 8.66 -24.73 1.81
CA LEU A 117 8.47 -23.31 1.50
C LEU A 117 9.18 -22.43 2.54
N PRO A 118 10.10 -21.53 2.12
CA PRO A 118 10.96 -20.76 3.05
C PRO A 118 10.29 -19.49 3.60
N PHE A 119 9.02 -19.27 3.29
CA PHE A 119 8.27 -18.06 3.65
C PHE A 119 6.98 -18.41 4.41
N ALA A 120 6.36 -17.39 4.99
CA ALA A 120 5.11 -17.55 5.73
C ALA A 120 3.97 -17.99 4.82
N VAL A 121 3.27 -19.04 5.25
CA VAL A 121 2.04 -19.53 4.61
C VAL A 121 0.89 -19.36 5.61
N ALA A 122 -0.15 -18.66 5.19
CA ALA A 122 -1.37 -18.46 5.96
C ALA A 122 -2.54 -19.23 5.32
N ILE A 123 -3.55 -19.55 6.12
CA ILE A 123 -4.81 -20.13 5.64
C ILE A 123 -5.96 -19.18 5.93
N ASP A 124 -6.67 -18.75 4.91
CA ASP A 124 -7.87 -17.94 5.04
C ASP A 124 -9.12 -18.82 5.20
N ASN A 125 -9.24 -19.52 6.33
CA ASN A 125 -10.33 -20.50 6.59
C ASN A 125 -11.74 -19.93 6.39
N THR A 126 -11.92 -18.63 6.55
CA THR A 126 -13.23 -17.98 6.48
C THR A 126 -13.47 -17.22 5.18
N GLY A 127 -12.46 -17.07 4.36
CA GLY A 127 -12.46 -16.20 3.20
C GLY A 127 -12.51 -14.70 3.54
N ALA A 128 -12.26 -14.33 4.80
CA ALA A 128 -12.32 -12.94 5.24
C ALA A 128 -11.20 -12.13 4.60
N VAL A 129 -9.98 -12.66 4.64
CA VAL A 129 -8.79 -11.98 4.07
C VAL A 129 -8.97 -11.77 2.57
N ALA A 130 -9.41 -12.79 1.83
CA ALA A 130 -9.67 -12.67 0.38
C ALA A 130 -10.73 -11.60 0.07
N ARG A 131 -11.77 -11.46 0.91
CA ARG A 131 -12.77 -10.39 0.76
C ARG A 131 -12.18 -9.02 1.02
N GLU A 132 -11.42 -8.87 2.10
CA GLU A 132 -10.75 -7.61 2.48
C GLU A 132 -9.81 -7.12 1.37
N TRP A 133 -9.09 -8.03 0.72
CA TRP A 133 -8.13 -7.73 -0.37
C TRP A 133 -8.79 -7.56 -1.74
N GLY A 134 -10.05 -7.15 -1.77
CA GLY A 134 -10.78 -6.84 -3.00
C GLY A 134 -11.52 -8.05 -3.58
N ASP A 135 -12.07 -8.88 -2.69
CA ASP A 135 -12.95 -10.01 -3.03
C ASP A 135 -12.33 -10.97 -4.06
N ILE A 136 -11.18 -11.53 -3.70
CA ILE A 136 -10.36 -12.38 -4.58
C ILE A 136 -11.19 -13.59 -5.07
N LYS A 137 -11.39 -13.65 -6.39
CA LYS A 137 -12.14 -14.73 -7.07
C LYS A 137 -11.24 -15.64 -7.90
N LEU A 138 -10.08 -15.15 -8.30
CA LEU A 138 -9.17 -15.86 -9.19
C LEU A 138 -7.82 -16.07 -8.49
N THR A 139 -7.25 -17.26 -8.68
CA THR A 139 -5.91 -17.60 -8.22
C THR A 139 -5.03 -18.03 -9.39
N PRO A 140 -3.74 -17.71 -9.38
CA PRO A 140 -3.09 -16.87 -8.38
C PRO A 140 -3.48 -15.39 -8.52
N THR A 141 -3.56 -14.66 -7.40
CA THR A 141 -3.61 -13.21 -7.39
C THR A 141 -2.53 -12.72 -6.44
N THR A 142 -1.66 -11.84 -6.94
CA THR A 142 -0.48 -11.38 -6.21
C THR A 142 -0.51 -9.86 -6.05
N PHE A 143 -0.32 -9.40 -4.81
CA PHE A 143 -0.17 -8.00 -4.49
C PHE A 143 1.28 -7.70 -4.09
N VAL A 144 1.79 -6.56 -4.54
CA VAL A 144 3.04 -5.98 -4.07
C VAL A 144 2.71 -4.75 -3.24
N VAL A 145 3.17 -4.76 -2.00
CA VAL A 145 2.94 -3.71 -1.01
C VAL A 145 4.28 -3.04 -0.69
N ASN A 146 4.32 -1.70 -0.70
CA ASN A 146 5.52 -0.94 -0.38
C ASN A 146 5.76 -0.85 1.13
N LYS A 147 6.87 -0.22 1.54
CA LYS A 147 7.24 -0.04 2.95
C LYS A 147 6.23 0.81 3.73
N GLN A 148 5.46 1.67 3.05
CA GLN A 148 4.41 2.51 3.62
C GLN A 148 3.09 1.76 3.83
N GLY A 149 3.00 0.50 3.38
CA GLY A 149 1.79 -0.31 3.45
C GLY A 149 0.78 -0.02 2.35
N GLU A 150 1.23 0.49 1.21
CA GLU A 150 0.40 0.79 0.05
C GLU A 150 0.55 -0.31 -1.01
N ILE A 151 -0.56 -0.72 -1.61
CA ILE A 151 -0.59 -1.63 -2.74
C ILE A 151 -0.10 -0.86 -3.98
N VAL A 152 1.04 -1.25 -4.50
CA VAL A 152 1.64 -0.61 -5.68
C VAL A 152 1.40 -1.39 -6.97
N LYS A 153 1.07 -2.67 -6.84
CA LYS A 153 0.77 -3.52 -8.00
C LYS A 153 -0.11 -4.70 -7.59
N ARG A 154 -1.05 -5.05 -8.47
CA ARG A 154 -1.81 -6.30 -8.41
C ARG A 154 -1.62 -7.06 -9.71
N PHE A 155 -1.28 -8.33 -9.62
CA PHE A 155 -1.25 -9.28 -10.72
C PHE A 155 -2.38 -10.27 -10.55
N VAL A 156 -3.13 -10.56 -11.62
CA VAL A 156 -4.11 -11.65 -11.68
C VAL A 156 -3.58 -12.67 -12.68
N GLY A 157 -3.38 -13.90 -12.24
CA GLY A 157 -2.56 -14.89 -12.93
C GLY A 157 -1.09 -14.78 -12.53
N THR A 158 -0.25 -15.64 -13.11
CA THR A 158 1.20 -15.65 -12.87
C THR A 158 1.82 -14.30 -13.28
N PRO A 159 2.55 -13.61 -12.38
CA PRO A 159 3.24 -12.38 -12.74
C PRO A 159 4.37 -12.63 -13.74
N ASP A 160 4.68 -11.62 -14.55
CA ASP A 160 5.99 -11.55 -15.19
C ASP A 160 7.05 -11.33 -14.10
N PHE A 161 7.84 -12.35 -13.81
CA PHE A 161 8.84 -12.31 -12.73
C PHE A 161 9.97 -11.31 -13.02
N ALA A 162 10.28 -11.01 -14.28
CA ALA A 162 11.26 -9.98 -14.60
C ALA A 162 10.73 -8.58 -14.26
N GLU A 163 9.46 -8.30 -14.56
CA GLU A 163 8.79 -7.06 -14.16
C GLU A 163 8.65 -6.98 -12.62
N LEU A 164 8.25 -8.08 -11.99
CA LEU A 164 8.12 -8.17 -10.53
C LEU A 164 9.45 -7.87 -9.82
N HIS A 165 10.56 -8.45 -10.30
CA HIS A 165 11.88 -8.20 -9.71
C HIS A 165 12.31 -6.73 -9.86
N LYS A 166 12.08 -6.11 -11.04
CA LYS A 166 12.36 -4.67 -11.23
C LYS A 166 11.57 -3.81 -10.26
N LEU A 167 10.29 -4.15 -10.04
CA LEU A 167 9.44 -3.43 -9.09
C LEU A 167 9.96 -3.60 -7.65
N ILE A 168 10.27 -4.83 -7.22
CA ILE A 168 10.83 -5.11 -5.89
C ILE A 168 12.13 -4.33 -5.67
N GLU A 169 13.07 -4.37 -6.63
CA GLU A 169 14.35 -3.64 -6.53
C GLU A 169 14.11 -2.14 -6.36
N LYS A 170 13.19 -1.56 -7.13
CA LYS A 170 12.80 -0.16 -6.99
C LYS A 170 12.29 0.15 -5.58
N LEU A 171 11.33 -0.64 -5.08
CA LEU A 171 10.71 -0.41 -3.77
C LEU A 171 11.69 -0.62 -2.61
N LEU A 172 12.63 -1.54 -2.74
CA LEU A 172 13.68 -1.76 -1.74
C LEU A 172 14.66 -0.59 -1.66
N ALA A 173 14.89 0.12 -2.78
CA ALA A 173 15.75 1.29 -2.82
C ALA A 173 15.08 2.58 -2.29
N GLU A 174 13.75 2.60 -2.20
CA GLU A 174 12.99 3.71 -1.60
C GLU A 174 13.22 3.77 -0.08
N THR A 175 13.34 4.98 0.47
CA THR A 175 13.53 5.24 1.91
C THR A 175 12.22 5.52 2.62
#